data_d72e53e82e8c0c2ab2fc01d2d3727a50
#
_entry.id   d72e53e82e8c0c2ab2fc01d2d3727a50
#
_cell.length_a   1.000
_cell.length_b   1.000
_cell.length_c   1.000
_cell.angle_alpha   90.00
_cell.angle_beta   90.00
_cell.angle_gamma   90.00
#
_symmetry.space_group_name_H-M   'P 1'
#
loop_
_entity.id
_entity.type
_entity.pdbx_description
1 polymer ?
#
loop_
_entity_poly.entity_id
_entity_poly.type
_entity_poly.pdbx_seq_one_letter_code
_entity_poly.pdbx_strand_id
1 'polypeptide(L)'
;QDISALAIMLLIPFLAGSSPGVREAPFMLLFKGVGLIALFILGYRWIVPLLLKLVARTRSRELFLMTIILICLGVAWLTYSLGLSLALGAFLAGLIISESEFSHDALGRILPFRDVFVSVFFISVGMLLDMTFLMEHLGTILLAASGIVVLKFFTGAVSVFGLGFPLRISIMVGLALAQVGEFSFIL
;
A
#
# COMPACT_ATOMS: atom_id res chain seq x y z
N GLN A 1 5.39 2.02 -9.15
CA GLN A 1 5.75 1.07 -8.08
C GLN A 1 4.50 0.62 -7.31
N ASP A 2 3.59 1.50 -6.95
CA ASP A 2 2.42 1.20 -6.12
C ASP A 2 1.44 0.21 -6.78
N ILE A 3 1.21 0.36 -8.09
CA ILE A 3 0.39 -0.59 -8.86
C ILE A 3 1.04 -1.98 -8.89
N SER A 4 2.37 -2.04 -9.02
CA SER A 4 3.10 -3.32 -8.97
C SER A 4 3.05 -3.94 -7.58
N ALA A 5 3.17 -3.14 -6.53
CA ALA A 5 3.04 -3.60 -5.14
C ALA A 5 1.63 -4.18 -4.88
N LEU A 6 0.58 -3.52 -5.39
CA LEU A 6 -0.79 -4.03 -5.35
C LEU A 6 -0.93 -5.40 -6.02
N ALA A 7 -0.39 -5.52 -7.24
CA ALA A 7 -0.44 -6.78 -7.97
C ALA A 7 0.29 -7.91 -7.21
N ILE A 8 1.43 -7.60 -6.61
CA ILE A 8 2.21 -8.54 -5.79
C ILE A 8 1.44 -8.90 -4.51
N MET A 9 0.89 -7.93 -3.79
CA MET A 9 0.07 -8.16 -2.59
C MET A 9 -1.15 -9.05 -2.86
N LEU A 10 -1.71 -8.96 -4.06
CA LEU A 10 -2.80 -9.84 -4.49
C LEU A 10 -2.30 -11.25 -4.85
N LEU A 11 -1.11 -11.35 -5.47
CA LEU A 11 -0.56 -12.61 -5.97
C LEU A 11 0.10 -13.47 -4.88
N ILE A 12 0.78 -12.84 -3.90
CA ILE A 12 1.52 -13.58 -2.87
C ILE A 12 0.64 -14.56 -2.09
N PRO A 13 -0.57 -14.21 -1.58
CA PRO A 13 -1.43 -15.16 -0.89
C PRO A 13 -1.83 -16.35 -1.76
N PHE A 14 -1.95 -16.15 -3.09
CA PHE A 14 -2.24 -17.22 -4.04
C PHE A 14 -1.04 -18.12 -4.30
N LEU A 15 0.17 -17.54 -4.41
CA LEU A 15 1.40 -18.29 -4.68
C LEU A 15 1.92 -19.02 -3.43
N ALA A 16 1.75 -18.43 -2.25
CA ALA A 16 2.20 -19.02 -0.98
C ALA A 16 1.37 -20.24 -0.54
N GLY A 17 0.25 -20.53 -1.21
CA GLY A 17 -0.61 -21.66 -0.82
C GLY A 17 -1.18 -21.55 0.60
N SER A 18 -0.90 -20.44 1.29
CA SER A 18 -1.28 -20.19 2.68
C SER A 18 -2.69 -19.64 2.84
N SER A 19 -3.35 -19.30 1.74
CA SER A 19 -4.78 -19.03 1.79
C SER A 19 -5.51 -20.34 2.06
N PRO A 20 -6.38 -20.41 3.07
CA PRO A 20 -7.27 -21.57 3.27
C PRO A 20 -8.08 -21.93 2.01
N GLY A 21 -8.00 -21.12 0.97
CA GLY A 21 -8.73 -21.23 -0.29
C GLY A 21 -7.99 -21.85 -1.48
N VAL A 22 -6.70 -22.24 -1.38
CA VAL A 22 -6.02 -22.89 -2.54
C VAL A 22 -6.55 -24.32 -2.78
N ARG A 23 -7.27 -24.89 -1.82
CA ARG A 23 -8.13 -26.08 -2.02
C ARG A 23 -9.59 -25.71 -2.41
N GLU A 24 -9.92 -24.42 -2.44
CA GLU A 24 -11.25 -23.98 -2.86
C GLU A 24 -11.33 -24.07 -4.39
N ALA A 25 -12.47 -24.50 -4.87
CA ALA A 25 -12.74 -24.59 -6.31
C ALA A 25 -12.45 -23.23 -6.99
N PRO A 26 -11.91 -23.21 -8.22
CA PRO A 26 -11.61 -21.98 -8.96
C PRO A 26 -12.79 -21.00 -9.05
N PHE A 27 -14.00 -21.51 -8.88
CA PHE A 27 -15.23 -20.74 -8.79
C PHE A 27 -15.30 -19.83 -7.55
N MET A 28 -14.75 -20.28 -6.41
CA MET A 28 -14.77 -19.51 -5.15
C MET A 28 -13.76 -18.35 -5.17
N LEU A 29 -12.64 -18.53 -5.90
CA LEU A 29 -11.65 -17.49 -6.17
C LEU A 29 -12.23 -16.39 -7.08
N LEU A 30 -12.97 -16.78 -8.12
CA LEU A 30 -13.71 -15.86 -8.98
C LEU A 30 -14.75 -15.08 -8.16
N PHE A 31 -15.48 -15.75 -7.27
CA PHE A 31 -16.50 -15.11 -6.43
C PHE A 31 -15.88 -14.09 -5.46
N LYS A 32 -14.74 -14.41 -4.84
CA LYS A 32 -13.98 -13.49 -3.97
C LYS A 32 -13.47 -12.28 -4.78
N GLY A 33 -12.92 -12.50 -5.97
CA GLY A 33 -12.45 -11.43 -6.86
C GLY A 33 -13.59 -10.51 -7.33
N VAL A 34 -14.69 -11.08 -7.75
CA VAL A 34 -15.91 -10.32 -8.13
C VAL A 34 -16.48 -9.57 -6.93
N GLY A 35 -16.51 -10.20 -5.75
CA GLY A 35 -16.94 -9.56 -4.51
C GLY A 35 -16.10 -8.35 -4.14
N LEU A 36 -14.79 -8.44 -4.33
CA LEU A 36 -13.85 -7.34 -4.06
C LEU A 36 -14.04 -6.18 -5.05
N ILE A 37 -14.21 -6.50 -6.33
CA ILE A 37 -14.50 -5.49 -7.36
C ILE A 37 -15.86 -4.83 -7.11
N ALA A 38 -16.87 -5.60 -6.75
CA ALA A 38 -18.18 -5.09 -6.40
C ALA A 38 -18.13 -4.18 -5.16
N LEU A 39 -17.41 -4.59 -4.13
CA LEU A 39 -17.16 -3.80 -2.92
C LEU A 39 -16.47 -2.47 -3.25
N PHE A 40 -15.46 -2.51 -4.11
CA PHE A 40 -14.75 -1.32 -4.56
C PHE A 40 -15.67 -0.36 -5.32
N ILE A 41 -16.42 -0.86 -6.31
CA ILE A 41 -17.34 -0.06 -7.12
C ILE A 41 -18.46 0.52 -6.25
N LEU A 42 -19.04 -0.28 -5.35
CA LEU A 42 -20.12 0.16 -4.48
C LEU A 42 -19.63 1.19 -3.46
N GLY A 43 -18.44 0.95 -2.88
CA GLY A 43 -17.75 1.88 -1.97
C GLY A 43 -17.46 3.20 -2.64
N TYR A 44 -16.80 3.16 -3.80
CA TYR A 44 -16.42 4.34 -4.56
C TYR A 44 -17.63 5.17 -5.01
N ARG A 45 -18.65 4.51 -5.57
CA ARG A 45 -19.73 5.22 -6.25
C ARG A 45 -20.83 5.72 -5.31
N TRP A 46 -21.07 5.01 -4.18
CA TRP A 46 -22.25 5.24 -3.37
C TRP A 46 -21.95 5.46 -1.89
N ILE A 47 -21.25 4.53 -1.25
CA ILE A 47 -21.13 4.51 0.21
C ILE A 47 -20.22 5.64 0.69
N VAL A 48 -19.01 5.75 0.17
CA VAL A 48 -18.01 6.71 0.65
C VAL A 48 -18.41 8.14 0.34
N PRO A 49 -18.85 8.51 -0.89
CA PRO A 49 -19.33 9.86 -1.16
C PRO A 49 -20.53 10.25 -0.30
N LEU A 50 -21.47 9.32 -0.08
CA LEU A 50 -22.64 9.56 0.75
C LEU A 50 -22.25 9.86 2.20
N LEU A 51 -21.39 9.03 2.80
CA LEU A 51 -20.93 9.20 4.17
C LEU A 51 -20.14 10.50 4.34
N LEU A 52 -19.18 10.77 3.45
CA LEU A 52 -18.37 11.99 3.51
C LEU A 52 -19.23 13.24 3.32
N LYS A 53 -20.21 13.21 2.40
CA LYS A 53 -21.13 14.32 2.16
C LYS A 53 -22.03 14.60 3.38
N LEU A 54 -22.52 13.54 4.02
CA LEU A 54 -23.37 13.65 5.21
C LEU A 54 -22.58 14.28 6.37
N VAL A 55 -21.35 13.84 6.58
CA VAL A 55 -20.50 14.36 7.67
C VAL A 55 -19.93 15.74 7.33
N ALA A 56 -19.60 16.04 6.09
CA ALA A 56 -19.15 17.37 5.68
C ALA A 56 -20.20 18.47 5.98
N ARG A 57 -21.49 18.12 5.93
CA ARG A 57 -22.59 19.05 6.28
C ARG A 57 -22.58 19.47 7.75
N THR A 58 -22.04 18.65 8.65
CA THR A 58 -21.94 18.97 10.08
C THR A 58 -20.89 20.01 10.39
N ARG A 59 -19.98 20.31 9.43
CA ARG A 59 -18.83 21.22 9.58
C ARG A 59 -17.89 20.88 10.73
N SER A 60 -18.03 19.71 11.37
CA SER A 60 -17.11 19.24 12.41
C SER A 60 -15.89 18.58 11.76
N ARG A 61 -14.71 19.08 12.15
CA ARG A 61 -13.42 18.56 11.67
C ARG A 61 -13.16 17.17 12.22
N GLU A 62 -13.51 16.96 13.47
CA GLU A 62 -13.30 15.71 14.21
C GLU A 62 -14.15 14.58 13.64
N LEU A 63 -15.46 14.86 13.41
CA LEU A 63 -16.35 13.87 12.82
C LEU A 63 -15.90 13.45 11.41
N PHE A 64 -15.43 14.40 10.61
CA PHE A 64 -14.95 14.11 9.28
C PHE A 64 -13.70 13.21 9.32
N LEU A 65 -12.73 13.50 10.19
CA LEU A 65 -11.54 12.67 10.37
C LEU A 65 -11.90 11.27 10.87
N MET A 66 -12.76 11.16 11.88
CA MET A 66 -13.21 9.87 12.41
C MET A 66 -13.93 9.04 11.33
N THR A 67 -14.68 9.68 10.46
CA THR A 67 -15.35 9.01 9.33
C THR A 67 -14.34 8.47 8.34
N ILE A 68 -13.26 9.19 8.00
CA ILE A 68 -12.18 8.69 7.15
C ILE A 68 -11.54 7.45 7.78
N ILE A 69 -11.18 7.53 9.07
CA ILE A 69 -10.57 6.40 9.79
C ILE A 69 -11.53 5.20 9.81
N LEU A 70 -12.81 5.44 10.08
CA LEU A 70 -13.83 4.38 10.09
C LEU A 70 -13.97 3.71 8.70
N ILE A 71 -13.97 4.48 7.62
CA ILE A 71 -13.99 3.95 6.25
C ILE A 71 -12.76 3.10 6.00
N CYS A 72 -11.55 3.60 6.35
CA CYS A 72 -10.31 2.86 6.16
C CYS A 72 -10.30 1.53 6.94
N LEU A 73 -10.67 1.55 8.21
CA LEU A 73 -10.73 0.36 9.05
C LEU A 73 -11.85 -0.60 8.61
N GLY A 74 -13.01 -0.06 8.20
CA GLY A 74 -14.13 -0.87 7.73
C GLY A 74 -13.80 -1.63 6.44
N VAL A 75 -13.20 -0.95 5.46
CA VAL A 75 -12.76 -1.59 4.21
C VAL A 75 -11.63 -2.58 4.49
N ALA A 76 -10.66 -2.24 5.35
CA ALA A 76 -9.59 -3.13 5.73
C ALA A 76 -10.11 -4.40 6.41
N TRP A 77 -11.09 -4.27 7.31
CA TRP A 77 -11.72 -5.42 7.97
C TRP A 77 -12.51 -6.29 6.99
N LEU A 78 -13.25 -5.67 6.06
CA LEU A 78 -13.99 -6.39 5.02
C LEU A 78 -13.06 -7.18 4.10
N THR A 79 -11.96 -6.59 3.65
CA THR A 79 -10.97 -7.29 2.82
C THR A 79 -10.27 -8.41 3.59
N TYR A 80 -9.99 -8.21 4.87
CA TYR A 80 -9.44 -9.25 5.74
C TYR A 80 -10.41 -10.43 5.90
N SER A 81 -11.70 -10.17 6.05
CA SER A 81 -12.71 -11.24 6.13
C SER A 81 -12.83 -12.06 4.83
N LEU A 82 -12.40 -11.51 3.71
CA LEU A 82 -12.30 -12.21 2.41
C LEU A 82 -10.99 -13.02 2.26
N GLY A 83 -10.10 -12.99 3.28
CA GLY A 83 -8.82 -13.68 3.28
C GLY A 83 -7.68 -12.89 2.64
N LEU A 84 -7.81 -11.57 2.51
CA LEU A 84 -6.78 -10.66 1.98
C LEU A 84 -6.10 -9.89 3.12
N SER A 85 -4.99 -9.21 2.83
CA SER A 85 -4.28 -8.44 3.85
C SER A 85 -5.05 -7.18 4.27
N LEU A 86 -4.93 -6.80 5.56
CA LEU A 86 -5.46 -5.54 6.09
C LEU A 86 -4.87 -4.33 5.36
N ALA A 87 -3.59 -4.39 5.00
CA ALA A 87 -2.88 -3.33 4.29
C ALA A 87 -3.49 -3.08 2.90
N LEU A 88 -3.82 -4.15 2.16
CA LEU A 88 -4.52 -4.03 0.88
C LEU A 88 -5.86 -3.33 1.05
N GLY A 89 -6.62 -3.68 2.09
CA GLY A 89 -7.91 -3.04 2.35
C GLY A 89 -7.79 -1.56 2.70
N ALA A 90 -6.83 -1.20 3.53
CA ALA A 90 -6.54 0.19 3.86
C ALA A 90 -6.12 1.00 2.62
N PHE A 91 -5.31 0.40 1.75
CA PHE A 91 -4.91 1.01 0.47
C PHE A 91 -6.12 1.24 -0.44
N LEU A 92 -6.99 0.24 -0.60
CA LEU A 92 -8.21 0.37 -1.40
C LEU A 92 -9.14 1.46 -0.85
N ALA A 93 -9.26 1.56 0.47
CA ALA A 93 -10.02 2.64 1.11
C ALA A 93 -9.44 4.01 0.78
N GLY A 94 -8.12 4.17 0.87
CA GLY A 94 -7.42 5.38 0.49
C GLY A 94 -7.65 5.75 -0.97
N LEU A 95 -7.60 4.78 -1.87
CA LEU A 95 -7.89 4.97 -3.29
C LEU A 95 -9.33 5.44 -3.54
N ILE A 96 -10.30 4.83 -2.85
CA ILE A 96 -11.71 5.23 -2.93
C ILE A 96 -11.90 6.69 -2.46
N ILE A 97 -11.26 7.07 -1.36
CA ILE A 97 -11.35 8.42 -0.82
C ILE A 97 -10.66 9.43 -1.75
N SER A 98 -9.53 9.07 -2.36
CA SER A 98 -8.77 9.96 -3.25
C SER A 98 -9.54 10.35 -4.51
N GLU A 99 -10.43 9.51 -4.98
CA GLU A 99 -11.30 9.77 -6.14
C GLU A 99 -12.59 10.52 -5.77
N SER A 100 -12.81 10.80 -4.48
CA SER A 100 -14.01 11.52 -4.02
C SER A 100 -13.84 13.04 -4.17
N GLU A 101 -14.97 13.77 -4.23
CA GLU A 101 -14.98 15.24 -4.20
C GLU A 101 -14.30 15.84 -2.95
N PHE A 102 -14.13 15.04 -1.90
CA PHE A 102 -13.55 15.42 -0.61
C PHE A 102 -12.08 15.03 -0.46
N SER A 103 -11.41 14.61 -1.53
CA SER A 103 -10.03 14.12 -1.49
C SER A 103 -9.05 15.13 -0.88
N HIS A 104 -9.13 16.41 -1.26
CA HIS A 104 -8.27 17.46 -0.72
C HIS A 104 -8.50 17.72 0.76
N ASP A 105 -9.76 17.75 1.20
CA ASP A 105 -10.12 17.93 2.59
C ASP A 105 -9.68 16.71 3.43
N ALA A 106 -9.84 15.52 2.89
CA ALA A 106 -9.40 14.29 3.52
C ALA A 106 -7.88 14.26 3.68
N LEU A 107 -7.14 14.58 2.61
CA LEU A 107 -5.68 14.64 2.64
C LEU A 107 -5.18 15.64 3.69
N GLY A 108 -5.70 16.87 3.69
CA GLY A 108 -5.27 17.91 4.63
C GLY A 108 -5.50 17.53 6.10
N ARG A 109 -6.50 16.69 6.39
CA ARG A 109 -6.82 16.26 7.76
C ARG A 109 -6.06 15.02 8.19
N ILE A 110 -5.74 14.12 7.26
CA ILE A 110 -5.03 12.86 7.57
C ILE A 110 -3.51 13.05 7.66
N LEU A 111 -2.95 14.05 6.97
CA LEU A 111 -1.50 14.28 6.94
C LEU A 111 -0.82 14.33 8.31
N PRO A 112 -1.33 15.07 9.32
CA PRO A 112 -0.71 15.09 10.65
C PRO A 112 -0.70 13.71 11.33
N PHE A 113 -1.77 12.93 11.10
CA PHE A 113 -1.89 11.58 11.66
C PHE A 113 -1.01 10.58 10.93
N ARG A 114 -0.84 10.72 9.60
CA ARG A 114 0.09 9.92 8.82
C ARG A 114 1.48 9.95 9.42
N ASP A 115 1.98 11.12 9.76
CA ASP A 115 3.34 11.28 10.28
C ASP A 115 3.51 10.59 11.64
N VAL A 116 2.48 10.64 12.49
CA VAL A 116 2.45 9.92 13.77
C VAL A 116 2.39 8.40 13.53
N PHE A 117 1.48 7.93 12.68
CA PHE A 117 1.32 6.50 12.42
C PHE A 117 2.54 5.90 11.72
N VAL A 118 3.16 6.62 10.80
CA VAL A 118 4.42 6.20 10.16
C VAL A 118 5.54 6.09 11.19
N SER A 119 5.63 7.04 12.13
CA SER A 119 6.61 6.97 13.21
C SER A 119 6.39 5.75 14.11
N VAL A 120 5.15 5.49 14.52
CA VAL A 120 4.79 4.30 15.32
C VAL A 120 5.08 3.02 14.56
N PHE A 121 4.77 2.97 13.26
CA PHE A 121 5.06 1.84 12.40
C PHE A 121 6.56 1.53 12.37
N PHE A 122 7.40 2.51 12.09
CA PHE A 122 8.85 2.29 12.04
C PHE A 122 9.46 1.93 13.40
N ILE A 123 8.93 2.52 14.50
CA ILE A 123 9.33 2.10 15.84
C ILE A 123 8.97 0.63 16.08
N SER A 124 7.76 0.22 15.72
CA SER A 124 7.31 -1.16 15.88
C SER A 124 8.13 -2.15 15.05
N VAL A 125 8.45 -1.80 13.80
CA VAL A 125 9.32 -2.60 12.93
C VAL A 125 10.74 -2.68 13.51
N GLY A 126 11.25 -1.55 14.03
CA GLY A 126 12.56 -1.51 14.69
C GLY A 126 12.64 -2.38 15.93
N MET A 127 11.54 -2.49 16.69
CA MET A 127 11.46 -3.37 17.87
C MET A 127 11.44 -4.86 17.52
N LEU A 128 11.02 -5.22 16.31
CA LEU A 128 11.07 -6.61 15.82
C LEU A 128 12.44 -7.02 15.29
N LEU A 129 13.37 -6.07 15.20
CA LEU A 129 14.71 -6.34 14.68
C LEU A 129 15.52 -7.18 15.69
N ASP A 130 15.99 -8.33 15.24
CA ASP A 130 16.95 -9.14 16.01
C ASP A 130 18.36 -8.56 15.86
N MET A 131 18.81 -7.88 16.92
CA MET A 131 20.13 -7.23 16.93
C MET A 131 21.27 -8.24 16.88
N THR A 132 21.10 -9.43 17.42
CA THR A 132 22.11 -10.48 17.39
C THR A 132 22.32 -10.96 15.96
N PHE A 133 21.23 -11.30 15.29
CA PHE A 133 21.26 -11.70 13.88
C PHE A 133 21.83 -10.60 12.98
N LEU A 134 21.46 -9.33 13.23
CA LEU A 134 21.96 -8.20 12.46
C LEU A 134 23.49 -8.08 12.58
N MET A 135 24.03 -8.18 13.79
CA MET A 135 25.47 -8.04 14.03
C MET A 135 26.27 -9.22 13.45
N GLU A 136 25.76 -10.43 13.56
CA GLU A 136 26.40 -11.63 12.99
C GLU A 136 26.43 -11.62 11.46
N HIS A 137 25.41 -11.04 10.81
CA HIS A 137 25.24 -11.08 9.35
C HIS A 137 25.40 -9.71 8.69
N LEU A 138 25.97 -8.72 9.38
CA LEU A 138 26.05 -7.32 8.93
C LEU A 138 26.64 -7.20 7.52
N GLY A 139 27.71 -7.94 7.23
CA GLY A 139 28.36 -7.93 5.92
C GLY A 139 27.45 -8.42 4.80
N THR A 140 26.74 -9.51 5.03
CA THR A 140 25.79 -10.08 4.05
C THR A 140 24.61 -9.16 3.82
N ILE A 141 24.07 -8.56 4.89
CA ILE A 141 22.96 -7.64 4.84
C ILE A 141 23.35 -6.38 4.07
N LEU A 142 24.49 -5.78 4.36
CA LEU A 142 25.00 -4.61 3.64
C LEU A 142 25.28 -4.91 2.17
N LEU A 143 25.81 -6.08 1.88
CA LEU A 143 26.08 -6.51 0.50
C LEU A 143 24.76 -6.71 -0.27
N ALA A 144 23.78 -7.35 0.32
CA ALA A 144 22.47 -7.53 -0.27
C ALA A 144 21.75 -6.19 -0.49
N ALA A 145 21.73 -5.32 0.51
CA ALA A 145 21.10 -4.01 0.43
C ALA A 145 21.74 -3.13 -0.65
N SER A 146 23.08 -3.06 -0.66
CA SER A 146 23.81 -2.31 -1.70
C SER A 146 23.59 -2.91 -3.09
N GLY A 147 23.56 -4.23 -3.20
CA GLY A 147 23.27 -4.92 -4.45
C GLY A 147 21.88 -4.58 -5.01
N ILE A 148 20.86 -4.55 -4.16
CA ILE A 148 19.49 -4.15 -4.57
C ILE A 148 19.46 -2.70 -5.04
N VAL A 149 20.07 -1.77 -4.31
CA VAL A 149 20.11 -0.36 -4.67
C VAL A 149 20.82 -0.15 -6.00
N VAL A 150 21.99 -0.78 -6.18
CA VAL A 150 22.76 -0.73 -7.43
C VAL A 150 21.98 -1.31 -8.59
N LEU A 151 21.37 -2.49 -8.42
CA LEU A 151 20.55 -3.12 -9.45
C LEU A 151 19.38 -2.22 -9.87
N LYS A 152 18.66 -1.64 -8.92
CA LYS A 152 17.54 -0.73 -9.17
C LYS A 152 17.98 0.55 -9.87
N PHE A 153 19.11 1.10 -9.45
CA PHE A 153 19.73 2.25 -10.10
C PHE A 153 20.00 1.96 -11.58
N PHE A 154 20.72 0.88 -11.87
CA PHE A 154 21.06 0.53 -13.23
C PHE A 154 19.84 0.21 -14.09
N THR A 155 18.89 -0.55 -13.58
CA THR A 155 17.66 -0.86 -14.33
C THR A 155 16.86 0.40 -14.65
N GLY A 156 16.73 1.33 -13.69
CA GLY A 156 16.06 2.61 -13.90
C GLY A 156 16.80 3.51 -14.91
N ALA A 157 18.11 3.66 -14.73
CA ALA A 157 18.95 4.51 -15.60
C ALA A 157 19.00 3.97 -17.04
N VAL A 158 19.23 2.68 -17.21
CA VAL A 158 19.30 2.03 -18.54
C VAL A 158 17.97 2.09 -19.26
N SER A 159 16.84 1.90 -18.55
CA SER A 159 15.52 2.01 -19.16
C SER A 159 15.25 3.39 -19.75
N VAL A 160 15.59 4.44 -18.99
CA VAL A 160 15.37 5.84 -19.43
C VAL A 160 16.35 6.20 -20.54
N PHE A 161 17.60 5.76 -20.45
CA PHE A 161 18.59 5.96 -21.50
C PHE A 161 18.18 5.27 -22.81
N GLY A 162 17.66 4.05 -22.72
CA GLY A 162 17.15 3.31 -23.88
C GLY A 162 15.94 3.96 -24.57
N LEU A 163 15.19 4.80 -23.85
CA LEU A 163 14.10 5.63 -24.40
C LEU A 163 14.61 6.90 -25.10
N GLY A 164 15.95 7.11 -25.18
CA GLY A 164 16.56 8.25 -25.87
C GLY A 164 16.70 9.52 -25.04
N PHE A 165 16.52 9.45 -23.70
CA PHE A 165 16.75 10.62 -22.85
C PHE A 165 18.25 10.86 -22.58
N PRO A 166 18.66 12.13 -22.35
CA PRO A 166 20.04 12.46 -22.01
C PRO A 166 20.54 11.71 -20.77
N LEU A 167 21.83 11.36 -20.76
CA LEU A 167 22.47 10.63 -19.66
C LEU A 167 22.21 11.26 -18.28
N ARG A 168 22.20 12.58 -18.19
CA ARG A 168 21.93 13.33 -16.96
C ARG A 168 20.54 12.98 -16.39
N ILE A 169 19.53 12.98 -17.24
CA ILE A 169 18.14 12.63 -16.83
C ILE A 169 18.07 11.18 -16.44
N SER A 170 18.70 10.29 -17.20
CA SER A 170 18.72 8.84 -16.93
C SER A 170 19.35 8.52 -15.58
N ILE A 171 20.46 9.17 -15.22
CA ILE A 171 21.10 9.02 -13.90
C ILE A 171 20.18 9.55 -12.78
N MET A 172 19.57 10.72 -12.96
CA MET A 172 18.66 11.29 -11.96
C MET A 172 17.45 10.38 -11.69
N VAL A 173 16.85 9.85 -12.74
CA VAL A 173 15.72 8.91 -12.61
C VAL A 173 16.18 7.59 -12.00
N GLY A 174 17.34 7.08 -12.39
CA GLY A 174 17.92 5.87 -11.79
C GLY A 174 18.12 6.02 -10.27
N LEU A 175 18.66 7.15 -9.82
CA LEU A 175 18.83 7.45 -8.40
C LEU A 175 17.49 7.60 -7.67
N ALA A 176 16.53 8.28 -8.27
CA ALA A 176 15.19 8.45 -7.70
C ALA A 176 14.43 7.13 -7.54
N LEU A 177 14.64 6.17 -8.44
CA LEU A 177 14.00 4.85 -8.41
C LEU A 177 14.78 3.79 -7.61
N ALA A 178 16.00 4.08 -7.17
CA ALA A 178 16.85 3.13 -6.45
C ALA A 178 16.36 2.85 -5.01
N GLN A 179 15.43 3.64 -4.50
CA GLN A 179 14.85 3.44 -3.17
C GLN A 179 14.10 2.11 -3.05
N VAL A 180 14.09 1.52 -1.85
CA VAL A 180 13.23 0.39 -1.49
C VAL A 180 11.99 0.95 -0.84
N GLY A 181 10.81 0.61 -1.37
CA GLY A 181 9.54 1.16 -0.87
C GLY A 181 9.09 0.48 0.43
N GLU A 182 8.21 1.16 1.18
CA GLU A 182 7.61 0.69 2.44
C GLU A 182 6.80 -0.60 2.28
N PHE A 183 6.32 -0.89 1.11
CA PHE A 183 5.58 -2.13 0.83
C PHE A 183 6.42 -3.40 1.01
N SER A 184 7.75 -3.29 1.00
CA SER A 184 8.64 -4.41 1.31
C SER A 184 8.55 -4.90 2.76
N PHE A 185 8.00 -4.09 3.68
CA PHE A 185 7.73 -4.49 5.07
C PHE A 185 6.36 -5.16 5.24
N ILE A 186 5.49 -5.05 4.24
CA ILE A 186 4.10 -5.54 4.29
C ILE A 186 3.97 -6.88 3.55
N LEU A 187 4.89 -7.16 2.63
CA LEU A 187 5.01 -8.39 1.85
C LEU A 187 5.78 -9.47 2.60
#